data_c43ef06e770b1f382bdc488ac5680be2
#
_entry.id   c43ef06e770b1f382bdc488ac5680be2
#
_cell.length_a   1.000
_cell.length_b   1.000
_cell.length_c   1.000
_cell.angle_alpha   90.00
_cell.angle_beta   90.00
_cell.angle_gamma   90.00
#
_symmetry.space_group_name_H-M   'P 1'
#
loop_
_entity.id
_entity.type
_entity.pdbx_description
1 polymer ?
#
loop_
_entity_poly.entity_id
_entity_poly.type
_entity_poly.pdbx_seq_one_letter_code
_entity_poly.pdbx_strand_id
1 'polypeptide(L)'
;MKMASNDAAPSNDGAANLVPEATNEVMALEPVVGASIAAPVVGQQNIIDPWIRENFVQAPQGEFTVSPRNSPGEMLLNLELGPELNPYLSHLSRMYNGYAGGMQVQVVLAGNAFTAGKIIFAAVPPHFPVENISAAQITMCPHVIVDVRQLEPVLLPLPDIRNRFFHYNQENTSRMRLVAMLYTPLRANSGEDVFTVSCRVLTRPAPDFEFTFLVPPTVESKTKPFTLPILTLGELSNSRFPAPIDMLYTDPNEAIVVQPQNGRCTLDGTLQGTTQLVPTQICSFRGTLISQTSRSADSTDSAPRVRNHPLHVQLKNLDGTPYDPTDEVPAVLGAIDFKGTVFGVASQRNTTGNSIGATRAHEVHIDTTNPRYTPKLGSVLMYSESGDFDDGQPTRFTPIGMGADDWHQWELPEYSGHLTLNMNLAPAVAPAFPGERILFFRSVVPSAGGYGSGHIDCLIPQEWVQHFYQEAAPSQSAVALIRYVNPDTGRNIFEAKLHREGFITVANSGNNPIVVPPNGYFRFEAWVNQFYTLTPMGTGQGRRRVQ
;
A
#
# COMPACT_ATOMS: atom_id res chain seq x y z
N MET A 1 -9.79 -54.19 -17.53
CA MET A 1 -11.21 -54.45 -17.25
C MET A 1 -11.89 -53.10 -17.23
N LYS A 2 -12.60 -52.76 -18.26
CA LYS A 2 -13.20 -51.44 -18.49
C LYS A 2 -14.31 -51.02 -17.51
N MET A 3 -14.65 -51.90 -16.65
CA MET A 3 -15.83 -51.76 -15.82
C MET A 3 -15.68 -50.77 -14.71
N ALA A 4 -14.52 -50.74 -14.09
CA ALA A 4 -14.32 -49.86 -12.93
C ALA A 4 -14.29 -48.38 -13.31
N SER A 5 -13.82 -48.10 -14.49
CA SER A 5 -13.79 -46.72 -14.96
C SER A 5 -15.16 -46.22 -15.41
N ASN A 6 -16.00 -47.12 -15.87
CA ASN A 6 -17.33 -46.73 -16.31
C ASN A 6 -18.30 -46.56 -15.14
N ASP A 7 -18.04 -47.24 -14.05
CA ASP A 7 -18.89 -47.13 -12.88
C ASP A 7 -18.59 -45.87 -12.04
N ALA A 8 -17.41 -45.37 -12.20
CA ALA A 8 -17.02 -44.10 -11.58
C ALA A 8 -17.39 -42.87 -12.41
N ALA A 9 -17.72 -43.06 -13.64
CA ALA A 9 -17.94 -41.99 -14.61
C ALA A 9 -19.31 -41.29 -14.56
N PRO A 10 -20.37 -41.85 -14.00
CA PRO A 10 -21.67 -41.17 -14.06
C PRO A 10 -21.74 -39.82 -13.38
N SER A 11 -20.82 -39.56 -12.47
CA SER A 11 -20.80 -38.31 -11.72
C SER A 11 -20.07 -37.18 -12.44
N ASN A 12 -19.30 -37.50 -13.49
CA ASN A 12 -18.45 -36.53 -14.17
C ASN A 12 -18.62 -36.56 -15.69
N ASP A 13 -19.71 -37.08 -16.14
CA ASP A 13 -19.98 -37.32 -17.54
C ASP A 13 -19.67 -36.15 -18.46
N GLY A 14 -19.94 -34.96 -18.01
CA GLY A 14 -19.63 -33.74 -18.78
C GLY A 14 -18.16 -33.50 -19.00
N ALA A 15 -17.33 -33.79 -18.01
CA ALA A 15 -15.89 -33.58 -18.08
C ALA A 15 -15.19 -34.73 -18.80
N ALA A 16 -15.62 -35.97 -18.59
CA ALA A 16 -15.04 -37.14 -19.23
C ALA A 16 -15.24 -37.15 -20.74
N ASN A 17 -16.34 -36.61 -21.21
CA ASN A 17 -16.65 -36.52 -22.65
C ASN A 17 -15.89 -35.42 -23.37
N LEU A 18 -15.29 -34.49 -22.62
CA LEU A 18 -14.51 -33.39 -23.18
C LEU A 18 -13.02 -33.71 -23.29
N VAL A 19 -12.56 -34.79 -22.71
CA VAL A 19 -11.18 -35.23 -22.77
C VAL A 19 -11.05 -36.29 -23.86
N PRO A 20 -10.24 -36.06 -24.93
CA PRO A 20 -10.02 -37.07 -25.94
C PRO A 20 -9.35 -38.30 -25.33
N GLU A 21 -9.87 -39.50 -25.61
CA GLU A 21 -9.35 -40.77 -25.10
C GLU A 21 -7.86 -41.04 -25.40
N ALA A 22 -7.27 -40.30 -26.32
CA ALA A 22 -5.88 -40.47 -26.74
C ALA A 22 -4.89 -39.53 -26.04
N THR A 23 -5.38 -38.62 -25.25
CA THR A 23 -4.47 -37.76 -24.46
C THR A 23 -4.23 -38.41 -23.14
N ASN A 24 -2.98 -38.70 -22.90
CA ASN A 24 -2.49 -39.10 -21.60
C ASN A 24 -3.20 -38.34 -20.50
N GLU A 25 -4.06 -39.04 -19.88
CA GLU A 25 -4.53 -38.92 -18.51
C GLU A 25 -4.09 -37.66 -17.76
N VAL A 26 -4.60 -36.55 -18.15
CA VAL A 26 -4.84 -35.54 -17.15
C VAL A 26 -6.05 -36.05 -16.37
N MET A 27 -5.81 -36.73 -15.28
CA MET A 27 -6.88 -37.04 -14.35
C MET A 27 -7.49 -35.72 -13.90
N ALA A 28 -8.60 -35.36 -14.51
CA ALA A 28 -9.42 -34.30 -13.98
C ALA A 28 -9.85 -34.76 -12.59
N LEU A 29 -9.34 -34.12 -11.56
CA LEU A 29 -9.81 -34.31 -10.21
C LEU A 29 -11.25 -33.87 -10.15
N GLU A 30 -12.14 -34.84 -10.11
CA GLU A 30 -13.57 -34.57 -9.93
C GLU A 30 -13.79 -33.91 -8.58
N PRO A 31 -14.52 -32.83 -8.55
CA PRO A 31 -14.96 -32.27 -7.29
C PRO A 31 -15.95 -33.24 -6.63
N VAL A 32 -15.53 -33.85 -5.58
CA VAL A 32 -16.37 -34.76 -4.78
C VAL A 32 -17.02 -33.96 -3.66
N VAL A 33 -18.32 -34.01 -3.64
CA VAL A 33 -19.10 -33.50 -2.51
C VAL A 33 -19.26 -34.64 -1.51
N GLY A 34 -18.63 -34.48 -0.33
CA GLY A 34 -18.70 -35.49 0.72
C GLY A 34 -17.52 -36.46 0.74
N ALA A 35 -17.40 -37.13 1.84
CA ALA A 35 -16.20 -37.80 2.29
C ALA A 35 -16.05 -39.26 1.89
N SER A 36 -16.93 -39.79 1.12
CA SER A 36 -17.06 -41.27 0.97
C SER A 36 -16.01 -41.92 0.07
N ILE A 37 -15.30 -41.16 -0.75
CA ILE A 37 -14.42 -41.70 -1.80
C ILE A 37 -13.06 -42.13 -1.29
N ALA A 38 -12.50 -41.44 -0.33
CA ALA A 38 -11.16 -41.76 0.19
C ALA A 38 -11.18 -42.98 1.13
N ALA A 39 -12.31 -43.29 1.74
CA ALA A 39 -12.45 -44.37 2.72
C ALA A 39 -11.95 -45.75 2.23
N PRO A 40 -12.27 -46.20 1.00
CA PRO A 40 -11.82 -47.50 0.54
C PRO A 40 -10.31 -47.59 0.27
N VAL A 41 -9.69 -46.46 -0.03
CA VAL A 41 -8.29 -46.40 -0.45
C VAL A 41 -7.35 -46.22 0.74
N VAL A 42 -7.72 -45.37 1.68
CA VAL A 42 -6.86 -45.03 2.84
C VAL A 42 -7.29 -45.72 4.13
N GLY A 43 -8.39 -46.50 4.10
CA GLY A 43 -8.94 -47.16 5.28
C GLY A 43 -9.55 -46.22 6.32
N GLN A 44 -9.70 -44.96 5.97
CA GLN A 44 -10.31 -43.93 6.80
C GLN A 44 -11.42 -43.22 6.04
N GLN A 45 -12.50 -42.94 6.72
CA GLN A 45 -13.53 -42.10 6.17
C GLN A 45 -13.05 -40.65 6.24
N ASN A 46 -13.24 -39.91 5.16
CA ASN A 46 -12.90 -38.49 5.10
C ASN A 46 -14.03 -37.68 5.77
N ILE A 47 -14.12 -37.79 7.08
CA ILE A 47 -15.12 -37.13 7.92
C ILE A 47 -14.46 -36.07 8.80
N ILE A 48 -15.25 -35.12 9.24
CA ILE A 48 -14.84 -34.21 10.32
C ILE A 48 -14.58 -35.06 11.57
N ASP A 49 -13.51 -34.73 12.30
CA ASP A 49 -13.13 -35.43 13.53
C ASP A 49 -14.38 -35.64 14.43
N PRO A 50 -14.62 -36.86 14.94
CA PRO A 50 -15.78 -37.15 15.79
C PRO A 50 -15.90 -36.23 16.98
N TRP A 51 -14.79 -35.81 17.55
CA TRP A 51 -14.79 -34.83 18.63
C TRP A 51 -15.45 -33.52 18.23
N ILE A 52 -15.16 -33.00 17.05
CA ILE A 52 -15.75 -31.75 16.53
C ILE A 52 -17.26 -31.95 16.25
N ARG A 53 -17.67 -33.12 15.80
CA ARG A 53 -19.07 -33.42 15.51
C ARG A 53 -19.93 -33.60 16.76
N GLU A 54 -19.35 -34.14 17.80
CA GLU A 54 -20.12 -34.53 19.00
C GLU A 54 -20.07 -33.47 20.10
N ASN A 55 -19.04 -32.67 20.12
CA ASN A 55 -18.84 -31.70 21.19
C ASN A 55 -19.47 -30.34 20.85
N PHE A 56 -20.25 -29.84 21.80
CA PHE A 56 -20.75 -28.47 21.72
C PHE A 56 -19.71 -27.48 22.20
N VAL A 57 -19.43 -26.49 21.37
CA VAL A 57 -18.45 -25.43 21.65
C VAL A 57 -19.16 -24.09 21.67
N GLN A 58 -18.81 -23.23 22.62
CA GLN A 58 -19.40 -21.92 22.72
C GLN A 58 -19.15 -21.09 21.44
N ALA A 59 -20.23 -20.52 20.92
CA ALA A 59 -20.15 -19.64 19.76
C ALA A 59 -19.45 -18.33 20.13
N PRO A 60 -18.58 -17.79 19.29
CA PRO A 60 -18.08 -16.44 19.44
C PRO A 60 -19.26 -15.46 19.54
N GLN A 61 -19.22 -14.55 20.49
CA GLN A 61 -20.32 -13.60 20.77
C GLN A 61 -21.66 -14.26 21.13
N GLY A 62 -21.65 -15.52 21.47
CA GLY A 62 -22.85 -16.29 21.88
C GLY A 62 -23.19 -16.19 23.36
N GLU A 63 -22.81 -15.12 24.03
CA GLU A 63 -23.13 -14.87 25.44
C GLU A 63 -23.94 -13.58 25.56
N PHE A 64 -25.05 -13.67 26.27
CA PHE A 64 -25.84 -12.49 26.61
C PHE A 64 -26.51 -12.64 27.96
N THR A 65 -26.92 -11.54 28.54
CA THR A 65 -27.64 -11.49 29.82
C THR A 65 -29.00 -10.86 29.63
N VAL A 66 -29.97 -11.35 30.35
CA VAL A 66 -31.33 -10.82 30.37
C VAL A 66 -31.66 -10.34 31.76
N SER A 67 -32.25 -9.18 31.83
CA SER A 67 -32.70 -8.58 33.11
C SER A 67 -34.17 -8.20 33.02
N PRO A 68 -34.82 -7.93 34.15
CA PRO A 68 -36.21 -7.42 34.17
C PRO A 68 -36.40 -6.08 33.47
N ARG A 69 -35.30 -5.38 33.17
CA ARG A 69 -35.30 -4.10 32.45
C ARG A 69 -35.48 -4.28 30.95
N ASN A 70 -35.20 -5.49 30.41
CA ASN A 70 -35.42 -5.75 29.00
C ASN A 70 -36.94 -5.82 28.71
N SER A 71 -37.33 -5.21 27.64
CA SER A 71 -38.74 -5.19 27.20
C SER A 71 -39.10 -6.46 26.40
N PRO A 72 -40.33 -6.97 26.53
CA PRO A 72 -40.80 -8.04 25.64
C PRO A 72 -40.72 -7.62 24.17
N GLY A 73 -40.19 -8.49 23.33
CA GLY A 73 -39.92 -8.19 21.93
C GLY A 73 -38.55 -7.58 21.66
N GLU A 74 -37.77 -7.32 22.69
CA GLU A 74 -36.40 -6.84 22.55
C GLU A 74 -35.49 -7.96 22.02
N MET A 75 -34.64 -7.62 21.05
CA MET A 75 -33.65 -8.53 20.49
C MET A 75 -32.46 -8.64 21.43
N LEU A 76 -32.17 -9.84 21.88
CA LEU A 76 -31.10 -10.14 22.81
C LEU A 76 -29.84 -10.65 22.13
N LEU A 77 -30.00 -11.35 21.02
CA LEU A 77 -28.91 -11.95 20.25
C LEU A 77 -29.24 -11.97 18.76
N ASN A 78 -28.26 -11.72 17.93
CA ASN A 78 -28.36 -11.81 16.49
C ASN A 78 -27.02 -12.30 15.91
N LEU A 79 -26.96 -13.57 15.55
CA LEU A 79 -25.77 -14.22 15.02
C LEU A 79 -26.04 -14.74 13.61
N GLU A 80 -25.07 -14.60 12.73
CA GLU A 80 -25.14 -15.22 11.41
C GLU A 80 -24.83 -16.72 11.50
N LEU A 81 -25.65 -17.53 10.86
CA LEU A 81 -25.47 -18.97 10.81
C LEU A 81 -24.45 -19.33 9.73
N GLY A 82 -23.38 -19.95 10.14
CA GLY A 82 -22.31 -20.39 9.26
C GLY A 82 -21.22 -21.14 10.03
N PRO A 83 -20.19 -21.62 9.35
CA PRO A 83 -19.10 -22.31 10.03
C PRO A 83 -18.39 -21.44 11.08
N GLU A 84 -18.47 -20.11 10.94
CA GLU A 84 -17.83 -19.16 11.84
C GLU A 84 -18.44 -19.15 13.26
N LEU A 85 -19.66 -19.69 13.43
CA LEU A 85 -20.26 -19.85 14.76
C LEU A 85 -19.56 -20.89 15.64
N ASN A 86 -18.87 -21.82 15.05
CA ASN A 86 -18.12 -22.83 15.78
C ASN A 86 -16.61 -22.57 15.54
N PRO A 87 -15.80 -22.36 16.59
CA PRO A 87 -14.37 -22.08 16.43
C PRO A 87 -13.62 -23.15 15.65
N TYR A 88 -13.93 -24.42 15.85
CA TYR A 88 -13.28 -25.49 15.10
C TYR A 88 -13.70 -25.49 13.61
N LEU A 89 -14.97 -25.29 13.34
CA LEU A 89 -15.45 -25.19 11.96
C LEU A 89 -14.93 -23.94 11.26
N SER A 90 -14.79 -22.85 11.97
CA SER A 90 -14.16 -21.64 11.44
C SER A 90 -12.71 -21.88 11.05
N HIS A 91 -11.97 -22.63 11.86
CA HIS A 91 -10.59 -22.99 11.55
C HIS A 91 -10.51 -23.90 10.32
N LEU A 92 -11.35 -24.93 10.27
CA LEU A 92 -11.40 -25.87 9.16
C LEU A 92 -11.92 -25.23 7.87
N SER A 93 -12.83 -24.27 7.95
CA SER A 93 -13.38 -23.57 6.79
C SER A 93 -12.34 -22.84 5.95
N ARG A 94 -11.22 -22.50 6.53
CA ARG A 94 -10.09 -21.87 5.81
C ARG A 94 -9.37 -22.82 4.86
N MET A 95 -9.52 -24.13 5.09
CA MET A 95 -8.92 -25.13 4.23
C MET A 95 -9.87 -25.60 3.11
N TYR A 96 -11.14 -25.27 3.20
CA TYR A 96 -12.16 -25.70 2.24
C TYR A 96 -12.80 -24.51 1.54
N ASN A 97 -13.20 -24.72 0.30
CA ASN A 97 -13.84 -23.68 -0.50
C ASN A 97 -15.32 -23.46 -0.13
N GLY A 98 -16.00 -24.51 0.27
CA GLY A 98 -17.41 -24.46 0.59
C GLY A 98 -17.85 -25.43 1.67
N TYR A 99 -19.10 -25.32 2.05
CA TYR A 99 -19.75 -26.20 3.01
C TYR A 99 -21.21 -26.43 2.64
N ALA A 100 -21.76 -27.51 3.14
CA ALA A 100 -23.18 -27.84 3.03
C ALA A 100 -23.69 -28.38 4.37
N GLY A 101 -24.98 -28.32 4.57
CA GLY A 101 -25.63 -28.85 5.76
C GLY A 101 -25.91 -27.80 6.84
N GLY A 102 -26.57 -28.23 7.88
CA GLY A 102 -27.05 -27.41 8.97
C GLY A 102 -26.12 -27.40 10.19
N MET A 103 -26.56 -26.69 11.21
CA MET A 103 -25.90 -26.64 12.51
C MET A 103 -26.88 -27.00 13.62
N GLN A 104 -26.37 -27.48 14.71
CA GLN A 104 -27.14 -27.67 15.94
C GLN A 104 -26.65 -26.66 16.97
N VAL A 105 -27.59 -26.01 17.60
CA VAL A 105 -27.34 -25.04 18.64
C VAL A 105 -27.89 -25.54 19.96
N GLN A 106 -27.10 -25.44 20.99
CA GLN A 106 -27.49 -25.74 22.35
C GLN A 106 -27.52 -24.45 23.14
N VAL A 107 -28.61 -24.20 23.81
CA VAL A 107 -28.79 -23.02 24.66
C VAL A 107 -28.73 -23.44 26.11
N VAL A 108 -27.85 -22.81 26.86
CA VAL A 108 -27.69 -23.02 28.30
C VAL A 108 -28.09 -21.73 29.03
N LEU A 109 -29.09 -21.87 29.90
CA LEU A 109 -29.56 -20.75 30.71
C LEU A 109 -29.14 -20.95 32.18
N ALA A 110 -28.67 -19.87 32.78
CA ALA A 110 -28.34 -19.83 34.20
C ALA A 110 -29.37 -18.97 34.95
N GLY A 111 -30.56 -19.51 35.06
CA GLY A 111 -31.62 -18.95 35.90
C GLY A 111 -31.74 -19.68 37.25
N ASN A 112 -32.68 -19.28 38.06
CA ASN A 112 -33.02 -19.97 39.28
C ASN A 112 -34.52 -20.31 39.32
N ALA A 113 -34.94 -21.12 40.32
CA ALA A 113 -36.33 -21.57 40.43
C ALA A 113 -37.35 -20.46 40.70
N PHE A 114 -36.88 -19.30 41.11
CA PHE A 114 -37.73 -18.14 41.50
C PHE A 114 -37.86 -17.11 40.36
N THR A 115 -37.18 -17.31 39.25
CA THR A 115 -37.30 -16.47 38.06
C THR A 115 -38.36 -17.04 37.10
N ALA A 116 -39.12 -16.15 36.48
CA ALA A 116 -40.11 -16.51 35.45
C ALA A 116 -39.86 -15.64 34.22
N GLY A 117 -40.01 -16.24 33.06
CA GLY A 117 -39.84 -15.57 31.76
C GLY A 117 -39.56 -16.59 30.67
N LYS A 118 -39.72 -16.16 29.43
CA LYS A 118 -39.47 -17.03 28.26
C LYS A 118 -38.71 -16.26 27.20
N ILE A 119 -37.74 -16.93 26.62
CA ILE A 119 -36.92 -16.43 25.53
C ILE A 119 -37.24 -17.29 24.29
N ILE A 120 -37.47 -16.64 23.17
CA ILE A 120 -37.63 -17.30 21.88
C ILE A 120 -36.33 -17.27 21.12
N PHE A 121 -35.91 -18.43 20.63
CA PHE A 121 -34.80 -18.60 19.71
C PHE A 121 -35.33 -19.02 18.35
N ALA A 122 -34.98 -18.34 17.32
CA ALA A 122 -35.46 -18.64 15.97
C ALA A 122 -34.38 -18.53 14.91
N ALA A 123 -34.52 -19.34 13.87
CA ALA A 123 -33.70 -19.24 12.66
C ALA A 123 -34.45 -18.39 11.65
N VAL A 124 -33.93 -17.21 11.37
CA VAL A 124 -34.52 -16.25 10.44
C VAL A 124 -33.92 -16.46 9.04
N PRO A 125 -34.75 -16.53 7.98
CA PRO A 125 -34.27 -16.72 6.62
C PRO A 125 -33.43 -15.53 6.13
N PRO A 126 -32.60 -15.73 5.09
CA PRO A 126 -31.84 -14.67 4.47
C PRO A 126 -32.72 -13.51 3.98
N HIS A 127 -32.19 -12.31 4.00
CA HIS A 127 -32.87 -11.09 3.54
C HIS A 127 -34.12 -10.68 4.32
N PHE A 128 -34.39 -11.32 5.43
CA PHE A 128 -35.48 -10.90 6.29
C PHE A 128 -35.03 -9.71 7.17
N PRO A 129 -35.81 -8.64 7.27
CA PRO A 129 -35.44 -7.46 8.05
C PRO A 129 -35.52 -7.76 9.55
N VAL A 130 -34.39 -8.09 10.14
CA VAL A 130 -34.28 -8.51 11.55
C VAL A 130 -34.54 -7.36 12.51
N GLU A 131 -34.24 -6.14 12.12
CA GLU A 131 -34.34 -4.96 13.00
C GLU A 131 -35.77 -4.61 13.42
N ASN A 132 -36.74 -4.99 12.59
CA ASN A 132 -38.14 -4.66 12.80
C ASN A 132 -39.04 -5.91 13.01
N ILE A 133 -38.44 -7.05 13.33
CA ILE A 133 -39.20 -8.29 13.50
C ILE A 133 -39.99 -8.26 14.80
N SER A 134 -41.30 -8.55 14.72
CA SER A 134 -42.14 -8.67 15.90
C SER A 134 -42.10 -10.10 16.48
N ALA A 135 -42.47 -10.22 17.76
CA ALA A 135 -42.56 -11.53 18.39
C ALA A 135 -43.54 -12.49 17.66
N ALA A 136 -44.59 -11.95 17.05
CA ALA A 136 -45.53 -12.74 16.25
C ALA A 136 -44.88 -13.24 14.94
N GLN A 137 -44.11 -12.40 14.27
CA GLN A 137 -43.42 -12.78 13.03
C GLN A 137 -42.33 -13.80 13.26
N ILE A 138 -41.61 -13.72 14.39
CA ILE A 138 -40.53 -14.63 14.71
C ILE A 138 -41.06 -16.05 14.96
N THR A 139 -42.30 -16.17 15.44
CA THR A 139 -42.95 -17.48 15.60
C THR A 139 -43.32 -18.16 14.28
N MET A 140 -43.30 -17.45 13.16
CA MET A 140 -43.49 -18.01 11.83
C MET A 140 -42.22 -18.66 11.27
N CYS A 141 -41.08 -18.39 11.86
CA CYS A 141 -39.82 -19.04 11.54
C CYS A 141 -39.64 -20.31 12.39
N PRO A 142 -38.75 -21.23 12.01
CA PRO A 142 -38.36 -22.34 12.89
C PRO A 142 -37.85 -21.78 14.22
N HIS A 143 -38.48 -22.12 15.32
CA HIS A 143 -38.19 -21.53 16.63
C HIS A 143 -38.37 -22.52 17.77
N VAL A 144 -37.79 -22.20 18.89
CA VAL A 144 -37.99 -22.84 20.20
C VAL A 144 -38.20 -21.76 21.25
N ILE A 145 -39.20 -21.97 22.09
CA ILE A 145 -39.43 -21.08 23.24
C ILE A 145 -38.92 -21.78 24.50
N VAL A 146 -37.96 -21.13 25.14
CA VAL A 146 -37.26 -21.67 26.31
C VAL A 146 -37.69 -20.94 27.56
N ASP A 147 -38.03 -21.66 28.61
CA ASP A 147 -38.28 -21.10 29.94
C ASP A 147 -36.94 -20.84 30.62
N VAL A 148 -36.77 -19.66 31.23
CA VAL A 148 -35.54 -19.27 31.94
C VAL A 148 -35.21 -20.14 33.14
N ARG A 149 -36.19 -20.90 33.63
CA ARG A 149 -36.03 -21.87 34.74
C ARG A 149 -35.52 -23.24 34.29
N GLN A 150 -35.37 -23.42 32.98
CA GLN A 150 -34.95 -24.70 32.47
C GLN A 150 -33.50 -25.00 32.84
N LEU A 151 -33.29 -26.08 33.58
CA LEU A 151 -31.98 -26.50 34.07
C LEU A 151 -31.21 -27.29 33.00
N GLU A 152 -31.95 -27.99 32.12
CA GLU A 152 -31.34 -28.76 31.06
C GLU A 152 -31.06 -27.89 29.81
N PRO A 153 -29.94 -28.12 29.14
CA PRO A 153 -29.68 -27.45 27.88
C PRO A 153 -30.72 -27.75 26.83
N VAL A 154 -31.17 -26.75 26.12
CA VAL A 154 -32.16 -26.88 25.04
C VAL A 154 -31.45 -26.99 23.71
N LEU A 155 -31.79 -28.05 22.97
CA LEU A 155 -31.26 -28.28 21.62
C LEU A 155 -32.18 -27.65 20.58
N LEU A 156 -31.60 -26.81 19.72
CA LEU A 156 -32.26 -26.23 18.57
C LEU A 156 -31.54 -26.70 17.29
N PRO A 157 -32.19 -27.58 16.49
CA PRO A 157 -31.64 -27.90 15.19
C PRO A 157 -31.89 -26.75 14.21
N LEU A 158 -30.86 -26.35 13.51
CA LEU A 158 -30.90 -25.29 12.51
C LEU A 158 -30.60 -25.90 11.14
N PRO A 159 -31.63 -26.39 10.41
CA PRO A 159 -31.41 -26.89 9.07
C PRO A 159 -31.00 -25.76 8.12
N ASP A 160 -30.25 -26.12 7.11
CA ASP A 160 -29.96 -25.17 6.02
C ASP A 160 -31.20 -25.11 5.10
N ILE A 161 -31.92 -24.00 5.16
CA ILE A 161 -33.13 -23.75 4.35
C ILE A 161 -32.86 -22.91 3.11
N ARG A 162 -31.61 -22.54 2.83
CA ARG A 162 -31.24 -21.84 1.61
C ARG A 162 -31.41 -22.76 0.41
N ASN A 163 -31.81 -22.24 -0.74
CA ASN A 163 -32.06 -23.00 -1.96
C ASN A 163 -30.80 -23.31 -2.76
N ARG A 164 -29.69 -23.64 -2.09
CA ARG A 164 -28.42 -24.01 -2.71
C ARG A 164 -27.93 -25.33 -2.14
N PHE A 165 -27.31 -26.15 -2.97
CA PHE A 165 -26.75 -27.41 -2.54
C PHE A 165 -25.50 -27.24 -1.66
N PHE A 166 -24.75 -26.19 -1.87
CA PHE A 166 -23.62 -25.84 -1.03
C PHE A 166 -23.40 -24.32 -1.02
N HIS A 167 -22.59 -23.85 -0.08
CA HIS A 167 -22.26 -22.43 0.10
C HIS A 167 -20.76 -22.24 0.10
N TYR A 168 -20.30 -21.15 -0.50
CA TYR A 168 -18.89 -20.76 -0.41
C TYR A 168 -18.56 -20.16 0.95
N ASN A 169 -17.38 -20.49 1.49
CA ASN A 169 -16.97 -20.01 2.81
C ASN A 169 -16.77 -18.49 2.87
N GLN A 170 -16.50 -17.85 1.74
CA GLN A 170 -16.27 -16.40 1.63
C GLN A 170 -17.34 -15.70 0.80
N GLU A 171 -18.54 -16.19 0.81
CA GLU A 171 -19.62 -15.59 0.06
C GLU A 171 -20.20 -14.38 0.79
N ASN A 172 -20.32 -13.25 0.10
CA ASN A 172 -20.94 -12.01 0.59
C ASN A 172 -22.48 -12.02 0.45
N THR A 173 -23.08 -13.18 0.41
CA THR A 173 -24.54 -13.28 0.36
C THR A 173 -25.13 -13.26 1.76
N SER A 174 -26.36 -12.79 1.88
CA SER A 174 -27.09 -12.81 3.13
C SER A 174 -27.27 -14.25 3.61
N ARG A 175 -26.91 -14.47 4.86
CA ARG A 175 -27.02 -15.78 5.51
C ARG A 175 -28.24 -15.84 6.41
N MET A 176 -28.64 -17.06 6.76
CA MET A 176 -29.60 -17.26 7.85
C MET A 176 -29.04 -16.68 9.15
N ARG A 177 -29.92 -16.22 10.01
CA ARG A 177 -29.56 -15.67 11.32
C ARG A 177 -30.22 -16.42 12.46
N LEU A 178 -29.48 -16.66 13.51
CA LEU A 178 -29.99 -17.08 14.80
C LEU A 178 -30.33 -15.83 15.62
N VAL A 179 -31.58 -15.69 15.95
CA VAL A 179 -32.08 -14.55 16.72
C VAL A 179 -32.64 -15.03 18.04
N ALA A 180 -32.30 -14.37 19.11
CA ALA A 180 -32.95 -14.53 20.42
C ALA A 180 -33.69 -13.27 20.79
N MET A 181 -34.92 -13.43 21.23
CA MET A 181 -35.76 -12.30 21.64
C MET A 181 -36.47 -12.62 22.97
N LEU A 182 -36.64 -11.61 23.79
CA LEU A 182 -37.44 -11.77 25.01
C LEU A 182 -38.94 -11.94 24.64
N TYR A 183 -39.48 -13.13 24.86
CA TYR A 183 -40.86 -13.44 24.51
C TYR A 183 -41.85 -13.00 25.56
N THR A 184 -41.58 -13.31 26.85
CA THR A 184 -42.36 -12.86 27.99
C THR A 184 -41.46 -12.13 28.99
N PRO A 185 -42.01 -11.16 29.72
CA PRO A 185 -41.19 -10.36 30.66
C PRO A 185 -40.50 -11.25 31.69
N LEU A 186 -39.24 -10.92 31.98
CA LEU A 186 -38.50 -11.56 33.05
C LEU A 186 -39.00 -11.02 34.40
N ARG A 187 -39.38 -11.92 35.32
CA ARG A 187 -39.85 -11.57 36.64
C ARG A 187 -39.22 -12.45 37.71
N ALA A 188 -39.01 -11.91 38.90
CA ALA A 188 -38.59 -12.65 40.05
C ALA A 188 -39.57 -12.44 41.22
N ASN A 189 -39.48 -13.29 42.21
CA ASN A 189 -40.34 -13.26 43.36
C ASN A 189 -39.95 -12.12 44.37
N SER A 190 -38.73 -11.62 44.32
CA SER A 190 -38.30 -10.43 45.01
C SER A 190 -38.53 -9.21 44.13
N GLY A 191 -39.18 -8.18 44.62
CA GLY A 191 -39.42 -6.95 43.86
C GLY A 191 -38.17 -6.13 43.48
N GLU A 192 -37.02 -6.77 43.50
CA GLU A 192 -35.76 -6.14 43.11
C GLU A 192 -35.47 -6.37 41.63
N ASP A 193 -35.33 -5.28 40.91
CA ASP A 193 -35.00 -5.25 39.47
C ASP A 193 -33.51 -5.58 39.17
N VAL A 194 -32.82 -6.30 40.04
CA VAL A 194 -31.37 -6.40 40.04
C VAL A 194 -30.85 -7.79 39.67
N PHE A 195 -31.70 -8.74 39.33
CA PHE A 195 -31.23 -10.05 38.93
C PHE A 195 -31.03 -10.15 37.41
N THR A 196 -30.08 -10.94 37.01
CA THR A 196 -29.79 -11.25 35.59
C THR A 196 -29.79 -12.76 35.35
N VAL A 197 -30.28 -13.15 34.22
CA VAL A 197 -30.15 -14.52 33.70
C VAL A 197 -29.10 -14.51 32.60
N SER A 198 -28.04 -15.29 32.80
CA SER A 198 -27.03 -15.46 31.76
C SER A 198 -27.44 -16.56 30.80
N CYS A 199 -27.23 -16.31 29.53
CA CYS A 199 -27.47 -17.27 28.46
C CYS A 199 -26.19 -17.49 27.66
N ARG A 200 -25.89 -18.76 27.37
CA ARG A 200 -24.78 -19.14 26.50
C ARG A 200 -25.26 -20.02 25.37
N VAL A 201 -24.76 -19.72 24.20
CA VAL A 201 -25.06 -20.46 22.97
C VAL A 201 -23.85 -21.28 22.60
N LEU A 202 -24.02 -22.58 22.53
CA LEU A 202 -23.01 -23.53 22.07
C LEU A 202 -23.46 -24.11 20.74
N THR A 203 -22.50 -24.44 19.91
CA THR A 203 -22.76 -24.93 18.55
C THR A 203 -21.96 -26.17 18.25
N ARG A 204 -22.54 -27.03 17.42
CA ARG A 204 -21.86 -28.15 16.77
C ARG A 204 -22.39 -28.32 15.35
N PRO A 205 -21.64 -28.97 14.44
CA PRO A 205 -22.17 -29.31 13.13
C PRO A 205 -23.34 -30.32 13.24
N ALA A 206 -24.33 -30.13 12.41
CA ALA A 206 -25.39 -31.15 12.26
C ALA A 206 -24.82 -32.39 11.58
N PRO A 207 -25.53 -33.55 11.66
CA PRO A 207 -25.08 -34.79 11.00
C PRO A 207 -24.89 -34.66 9.49
N ASP A 208 -25.61 -33.75 8.86
CA ASP A 208 -25.58 -33.47 7.43
C ASP A 208 -24.55 -32.40 7.05
N PHE A 209 -23.80 -31.87 8.02
CA PHE A 209 -22.78 -30.85 7.77
C PHE A 209 -21.52 -31.46 7.16
N GLU A 210 -21.10 -30.93 6.02
CA GLU A 210 -19.87 -31.33 5.34
C GLU A 210 -19.15 -30.13 4.73
N PHE A 211 -17.81 -30.22 4.70
CA PHE A 211 -17.02 -29.33 3.91
C PHE A 211 -16.78 -29.88 2.52
N THR A 212 -16.68 -28.99 1.54
CA THR A 212 -16.47 -29.35 0.15
C THR A 212 -15.27 -28.62 -0.43
N PHE A 213 -14.56 -29.24 -1.35
CA PHE A 213 -13.45 -28.69 -2.11
C PHE A 213 -12.30 -28.21 -1.22
N LEU A 214 -11.35 -29.09 -0.97
CA LEU A 214 -10.11 -28.72 -0.29
C LEU A 214 -9.36 -27.66 -1.14
N VAL A 215 -9.08 -26.51 -0.54
CA VAL A 215 -8.27 -25.47 -1.18
C VAL A 215 -6.82 -25.94 -1.17
N PRO A 216 -6.16 -26.02 -2.34
CA PRO A 216 -4.75 -26.37 -2.37
C PRO A 216 -3.93 -25.36 -1.55
N PRO A 217 -2.96 -25.84 -0.75
CA PRO A 217 -2.10 -24.93 -0.02
C PRO A 217 -1.32 -24.07 -0.98
N THR A 218 -1.28 -22.78 -0.72
CA THR A 218 -0.37 -21.87 -1.43
C THR A 218 1.04 -22.17 -0.94
N VAL A 219 1.83 -22.83 -1.77
CA VAL A 219 3.22 -23.18 -1.46
C VAL A 219 4.11 -21.95 -1.44
N GLU A 220 3.69 -20.90 -2.12
CA GLU A 220 4.36 -19.61 -2.14
C GLU A 220 3.47 -18.57 -1.45
N SER A 221 4.09 -17.78 -0.58
CA SER A 221 3.46 -16.55 -0.13
C SER A 221 3.04 -15.78 -1.39
N LYS A 222 1.78 -15.37 -1.48
CA LYS A 222 1.34 -14.48 -2.56
C LYS A 222 2.27 -13.28 -2.56
N THR A 223 3.15 -13.25 -3.53
CA THR A 223 3.88 -12.02 -3.79
C THR A 223 2.85 -10.95 -4.11
N LYS A 224 2.88 -9.90 -3.32
CA LYS A 224 2.01 -8.75 -3.57
C LYS A 224 2.24 -8.30 -5.02
N PRO A 225 1.21 -8.17 -5.85
CA PRO A 225 1.41 -7.74 -7.22
C PRO A 225 2.06 -6.36 -7.24
N PHE A 226 3.05 -6.19 -8.10
CA PHE A 226 3.69 -4.89 -8.29
C PHE A 226 2.68 -3.88 -8.85
N THR A 227 2.58 -2.73 -8.22
CA THR A 227 1.73 -1.63 -8.64
C THR A 227 2.51 -0.33 -8.62
N LEU A 228 2.09 0.64 -9.41
CA LEU A 228 2.56 2.01 -9.35
C LEU A 228 1.54 2.89 -8.59
N PRO A 229 1.97 3.99 -7.98
CA PRO A 229 1.04 4.94 -7.37
C PRO A 229 0.05 5.48 -8.41
N ILE A 230 -1.22 5.48 -8.07
CA ILE A 230 -2.28 6.08 -8.92
C ILE A 230 -2.33 7.58 -8.64
N LEU A 231 -1.28 8.28 -9.05
CA LEU A 231 -1.16 9.72 -8.94
C LEU A 231 -1.01 10.32 -10.33
N THR A 232 -1.74 11.40 -10.57
CA THR A 232 -1.62 12.16 -11.81
C THR A 232 -0.27 12.88 -11.87
N LEU A 233 0.17 13.24 -13.05
CA LEU A 233 1.43 13.94 -13.22
C LEU A 233 1.53 15.21 -12.37
N GLY A 234 0.43 15.97 -12.26
CA GLY A 234 0.39 17.19 -11.47
C GLY A 234 0.45 16.98 -9.95
N GLU A 235 0.21 15.77 -9.47
CA GLU A 235 0.29 15.40 -8.05
C GLU A 235 1.68 14.89 -7.66
N LEU A 236 2.58 14.72 -8.62
CA LEU A 236 3.92 14.21 -8.40
C LEU A 236 4.89 15.35 -8.08
N SER A 237 5.87 15.05 -7.24
CA SER A 237 6.92 15.96 -6.82
C SER A 237 8.27 15.52 -7.35
N ASN A 238 9.13 16.47 -7.64
CA ASN A 238 10.50 16.19 -8.05
C ASN A 238 11.28 15.53 -6.91
N SER A 239 12.01 14.49 -7.21
CA SER A 239 12.82 13.75 -6.23
C SER A 239 14.19 14.37 -5.96
N ARG A 240 14.57 15.39 -6.70
CA ARG A 240 15.87 16.06 -6.59
C ARG A 240 15.77 17.47 -6.03
N PHE A 241 14.60 18.08 -6.13
CA PHE A 241 14.37 19.46 -5.71
C PHE A 241 12.92 19.66 -5.27
N PRO A 242 12.62 20.51 -4.28
CA PRO A 242 11.25 20.70 -3.81
C PRO A 242 10.42 21.53 -4.81
N ALA A 243 9.98 20.89 -5.87
CA ALA A 243 9.14 21.47 -6.90
C ALA A 243 8.17 20.43 -7.46
N PRO A 244 6.98 20.83 -7.91
CA PRO A 244 6.07 19.92 -8.59
C PRO A 244 6.61 19.51 -9.95
N ILE A 245 6.18 18.35 -10.45
CA ILE A 245 6.47 17.92 -11.81
C ILE A 245 5.55 18.68 -12.77
N ASP A 246 6.14 19.33 -13.77
CA ASP A 246 5.39 20.12 -14.73
C ASP A 246 5.16 19.39 -16.06
N MET A 247 6.11 18.55 -16.47
CA MET A 247 6.04 17.84 -17.73
C MET A 247 6.92 16.59 -17.75
N LEU A 248 6.67 15.72 -18.72
CA LEU A 248 7.60 14.68 -19.12
C LEU A 248 8.48 15.18 -20.25
N TYR A 249 9.71 14.77 -20.26
CA TYR A 249 10.71 15.21 -21.23
C TYR A 249 11.60 14.07 -21.68
N THR A 250 11.92 14.04 -22.97
CA THR A 250 12.96 13.16 -23.52
C THR A 250 14.06 13.99 -24.14
N ASP A 251 15.31 13.62 -23.88
CA ASP A 251 16.43 14.31 -24.50
C ASP A 251 16.51 13.94 -25.98
N PRO A 252 16.71 14.92 -26.89
CA PRO A 252 16.88 14.66 -28.32
C PRO A 252 18.18 13.93 -28.68
N ASN A 253 19.19 13.93 -27.80
CA ASN A 253 20.46 13.26 -28.04
C ASN A 253 20.35 11.76 -27.76
N GLU A 254 20.88 10.92 -28.64
CA GLU A 254 20.65 9.47 -28.62
C GLU A 254 21.39 8.71 -27.50
N ALA A 255 22.44 9.25 -26.94
CA ALA A 255 23.33 8.53 -26.05
C ALA A 255 23.69 9.34 -24.80
N ILE A 256 22.68 9.73 -24.02
CA ILE A 256 22.94 10.41 -22.75
C ILE A 256 23.07 9.40 -21.63
N VAL A 257 24.21 9.46 -20.96
CA VAL A 257 24.48 8.79 -19.71
C VAL A 257 24.22 9.80 -18.60
N VAL A 258 23.35 9.44 -17.67
CA VAL A 258 23.00 10.29 -16.52
C VAL A 258 23.35 9.60 -15.21
N GLN A 259 23.77 10.36 -14.24
CA GLN A 259 24.21 9.84 -12.95
C GLN A 259 23.82 10.75 -11.78
N PRO A 260 22.53 11.12 -11.63
CA PRO A 260 22.10 11.87 -10.46
C PRO A 260 22.22 11.00 -9.22
N GLN A 261 22.43 11.63 -8.07
CA GLN A 261 22.55 10.93 -6.80
C GLN A 261 21.26 11.00 -5.97
N ASN A 262 20.36 11.92 -6.29
CA ASN A 262 19.04 12.02 -5.67
C ASN A 262 17.97 11.41 -6.59
N GLY A 263 16.90 10.93 -5.99
CA GLY A 263 15.81 10.32 -6.74
C GLY A 263 16.17 8.97 -7.36
N ARG A 264 17.06 8.26 -6.71
CA ARG A 264 17.55 6.95 -7.16
C ARG A 264 17.04 5.87 -6.23
N CYS A 265 16.14 5.07 -6.74
CA CYS A 265 15.60 3.92 -6.02
C CYS A 265 15.36 2.79 -7.00
N THR A 266 15.85 1.60 -6.69
CA THR A 266 15.57 0.41 -7.47
C THR A 266 14.14 -0.06 -7.20
N LEU A 267 13.57 -0.88 -8.09
CA LEU A 267 12.21 -1.38 -7.92
C LEU A 267 12.06 -2.30 -6.68
N ASP A 268 13.14 -2.88 -6.21
CA ASP A 268 13.18 -3.68 -4.97
C ASP A 268 13.21 -2.83 -3.69
N GLY A 269 13.18 -1.52 -3.82
CA GLY A 269 13.13 -0.59 -2.71
C GLY A 269 14.48 -0.17 -2.14
N THR A 270 15.59 -0.50 -2.80
CA THR A 270 16.92 -0.07 -2.38
C THR A 270 17.17 1.38 -2.76
N LEU A 271 17.34 2.25 -1.77
CA LEU A 271 17.73 3.63 -1.98
C LEU A 271 19.20 3.71 -2.37
N GLN A 272 19.52 4.51 -3.39
CA GLN A 272 20.87 4.66 -3.90
C GLN A 272 21.33 6.12 -3.81
N GLY A 273 22.65 6.31 -3.75
CA GLY A 273 23.24 7.64 -3.65
C GLY A 273 22.78 8.40 -2.41
N THR A 274 22.39 9.65 -2.60
CA THR A 274 21.93 10.54 -1.52
C THR A 274 20.39 10.62 -1.44
N THR A 275 19.70 9.65 -2.00
CA THR A 275 18.23 9.62 -2.04
C THR A 275 17.62 9.54 -0.65
N GLN A 276 16.60 10.35 -0.41
CA GLN A 276 15.87 10.45 0.85
C GLN A 276 14.39 10.18 0.68
N LEU A 277 13.78 9.64 1.73
CA LEU A 277 12.34 9.37 1.76
C LEU A 277 11.49 10.61 2.06
N VAL A 278 12.06 11.58 2.77
CA VAL A 278 11.32 12.77 3.19
C VAL A 278 11.63 13.94 2.26
N PRO A 279 10.67 14.44 1.49
CA PRO A 279 10.90 15.49 0.48
C PRO A 279 11.46 16.79 1.06
N THR A 280 11.06 17.15 2.29
CA THR A 280 11.52 18.37 2.98
C THR A 280 13.01 18.38 3.28
N GLN A 281 13.67 17.23 3.19
CA GLN A 281 15.10 17.10 3.41
C GLN A 281 15.92 17.24 2.13
N ILE A 282 15.29 17.21 0.96
CA ILE A 282 15.96 17.31 -0.32
C ILE A 282 16.51 18.73 -0.48
N CYS A 283 17.81 18.84 -0.76
CA CYS A 283 18.54 20.09 -0.93
C CYS A 283 18.56 21.02 0.29
N SER A 284 17.91 20.65 1.39
CA SER A 284 17.96 21.42 2.65
C SER A 284 19.13 20.96 3.51
N PHE A 285 19.78 21.88 4.20
CA PHE A 285 20.79 21.54 5.20
C PHE A 285 20.78 22.51 6.36
N ARG A 286 21.43 22.13 7.43
CA ARG A 286 21.71 22.97 8.61
C ARG A 286 23.20 23.05 8.84
N GLY A 287 23.59 24.16 9.44
CA GLY A 287 24.95 24.36 9.85
C GLY A 287 25.04 25.38 10.95
N THR A 288 26.27 25.69 11.34
CA THR A 288 26.59 26.82 12.23
C THR A 288 27.36 27.83 11.43
N LEU A 289 26.93 29.09 11.45
CA LEU A 289 27.67 30.15 10.82
C LEU A 289 29.00 30.33 11.55
N ILE A 290 30.12 30.07 10.85
CA ILE A 290 31.47 30.24 11.44
C ILE A 290 31.91 31.68 11.31
N SER A 291 31.74 32.24 10.11
CA SER A 291 32.17 33.63 9.84
C SER A 291 31.34 34.26 8.75
N GLN A 292 31.06 35.51 8.92
CA GLN A 292 30.56 36.39 7.89
C GLN A 292 31.59 37.45 7.61
N THR A 293 32.05 37.54 6.35
CA THR A 293 32.95 38.62 5.95
C THR A 293 32.14 39.73 5.29
N SER A 294 32.43 40.98 5.71
CA SER A 294 31.68 42.15 5.22
C SER A 294 32.01 42.56 3.78
N ARG A 295 33.00 41.95 3.17
CA ARG A 295 33.38 42.19 1.78
C ARG A 295 33.87 40.92 1.12
N SER A 296 33.36 40.66 -0.08
CA SER A 296 34.01 39.77 -1.02
C SER A 296 35.05 40.54 -1.83
N ALA A 297 36.23 39.96 -1.96
CA ALA A 297 37.24 40.46 -2.87
C ALA A 297 36.90 40.21 -4.35
N ASP A 298 35.94 39.35 -4.61
CA ASP A 298 35.59 38.89 -5.96
C ASP A 298 34.40 39.68 -6.52
N SER A 299 34.56 40.96 -6.66
CA SER A 299 33.58 41.85 -7.31
C SER A 299 33.55 41.74 -8.84
N THR A 300 34.11 40.68 -9.40
CA THR A 300 34.18 40.48 -10.85
C THR A 300 32.97 39.81 -11.44
N ASP A 301 31.97 39.51 -10.63
CA ASP A 301 30.75 38.93 -11.13
C ASP A 301 29.90 40.00 -11.79
N SER A 302 29.71 39.86 -13.09
CA SER A 302 28.96 40.80 -13.93
C SER A 302 27.45 40.76 -13.72
N ALA A 303 26.94 39.85 -12.90
CA ALA A 303 25.52 39.77 -12.56
C ALA A 303 25.18 40.84 -11.50
N PRO A 304 24.31 41.80 -11.79
CA PRO A 304 24.09 42.97 -10.92
C PRO A 304 23.41 42.67 -9.59
N ARG A 305 23.07 41.41 -9.35
CA ARG A 305 22.36 40.97 -8.14
C ARG A 305 23.11 39.95 -7.30
N VAL A 306 24.26 39.48 -7.71
CA VAL A 306 25.12 38.65 -6.89
C VAL A 306 25.76 39.53 -5.83
N ARG A 307 25.46 39.27 -4.60
CA ARG A 307 25.91 40.08 -3.49
C ARG A 307 26.92 39.34 -2.65
N ASN A 308 27.72 40.07 -2.11
CA ASN A 308 29.09 39.89 -1.77
C ASN A 308 29.33 39.78 -0.27
N HIS A 309 28.36 39.28 0.49
CA HIS A 309 28.56 38.94 1.90
C HIS A 309 28.70 37.43 2.03
N PRO A 310 29.91 36.86 1.96
CA PRO A 310 30.10 35.44 2.07
C PRO A 310 29.83 34.97 3.50
N LEU A 311 29.00 33.96 3.59
CA LEU A 311 28.63 33.25 4.81
C LEU A 311 29.31 31.90 4.80
N HIS A 312 30.24 31.67 5.70
CA HIS A 312 30.89 30.38 5.85
C HIS A 312 30.15 29.55 6.91
N VAL A 313 29.51 28.50 6.48
CA VAL A 313 28.65 27.65 7.34
C VAL A 313 29.29 26.29 7.49
N GLN A 314 29.56 25.88 8.73
CA GLN A 314 29.93 24.50 9.04
C GLN A 314 28.67 23.66 9.14
N LEU A 315 28.67 22.55 8.42
CA LEU A 315 27.51 21.69 8.31
C LEU A 315 27.21 20.93 9.60
N LYS A 316 25.95 20.71 9.83
CA LYS A 316 25.40 19.79 10.83
C LYS A 316 24.37 18.90 10.17
N ASN A 317 24.12 17.76 10.77
CA ASN A 317 22.99 16.92 10.39
C ASN A 317 21.66 17.67 10.56
N LEU A 318 20.62 17.23 9.84
CA LEU A 318 19.30 17.87 9.91
C LEU A 318 18.67 17.80 11.30
N ASP A 319 19.06 16.83 12.11
CA ASP A 319 18.67 16.70 13.52
C ASP A 319 19.45 17.62 14.47
N GLY A 320 20.49 18.30 13.95
CA GLY A 320 21.36 19.19 14.71
C GLY A 320 22.60 18.52 15.32
N THR A 321 22.80 17.22 15.11
CA THR A 321 24.01 16.52 15.52
C THR A 321 25.22 16.98 14.69
N PRO A 322 26.45 16.84 15.17
CA PRO A 322 27.63 17.14 14.38
C PRO A 322 27.68 16.33 13.10
N TYR A 323 28.00 17.00 12.00
CA TYR A 323 28.23 16.34 10.72
C TYR A 323 29.60 15.64 10.73
N ASP A 324 29.60 14.38 10.37
CA ASP A 324 30.81 13.60 10.17
C ASP A 324 31.00 13.32 8.68
N PRO A 325 31.99 13.95 8.03
CA PRO A 325 32.23 13.73 6.61
C PRO A 325 32.74 12.32 6.27
N THR A 326 33.09 11.49 7.27
CA THR A 326 33.50 10.10 7.08
C THR A 326 32.33 9.13 7.03
N ASP A 327 31.13 9.56 7.40
CA ASP A 327 29.92 8.77 7.26
C ASP A 327 29.63 8.40 5.80
N GLU A 328 29.08 7.21 5.58
CA GLU A 328 28.80 6.69 4.24
C GLU A 328 27.80 7.55 3.46
N VAL A 329 26.86 8.18 4.16
CA VAL A 329 25.84 9.04 3.58
C VAL A 329 26.01 10.46 4.10
N PRO A 330 26.36 11.44 3.27
CA PRO A 330 26.49 12.82 3.72
C PRO A 330 25.13 13.37 4.16
N ALA A 331 25.15 14.11 5.26
CA ALA A 331 23.95 14.76 5.79
C ALA A 331 23.43 15.91 4.92
N VAL A 332 24.27 16.42 4.02
CA VAL A 332 23.92 17.46 3.05
C VAL A 332 23.43 16.80 1.79
N LEU A 333 22.13 16.66 1.70
CA LEU A 333 21.49 15.90 0.66
C LEU A 333 21.15 16.80 -0.52
N GLY A 334 21.24 16.26 -1.71
CA GLY A 334 20.81 16.93 -2.91
C GLY A 334 21.66 18.12 -3.34
N ALA A 335 22.07 18.97 -2.42
CA ALA A 335 22.91 20.12 -2.72
C ALA A 335 24.30 19.76 -3.26
N ILE A 336 24.73 18.52 -3.08
CA ILE A 336 26.05 18.06 -3.51
C ILE A 336 26.11 17.57 -4.96
N ASP A 337 24.99 17.22 -5.55
CA ASP A 337 24.92 16.72 -6.92
C ASP A 337 24.31 17.73 -7.91
N PHE A 338 24.09 18.96 -7.46
CA PHE A 338 23.73 20.07 -8.32
C PHE A 338 24.96 20.81 -8.81
N LYS A 339 24.92 21.25 -10.05
CA LYS A 339 25.93 22.13 -10.65
C LYS A 339 25.27 23.43 -11.05
N GLY A 340 25.95 24.54 -10.78
CA GLY A 340 25.44 25.88 -11.04
C GLY A 340 25.12 26.64 -9.77
N THR A 341 24.22 27.60 -9.85
CA THR A 341 23.85 28.45 -8.73
C THR A 341 22.53 28.02 -8.14
N VAL A 342 22.53 27.66 -6.88
CA VAL A 342 21.31 27.27 -6.13
C VAL A 342 20.89 28.45 -5.26
N PHE A 343 19.66 28.92 -5.47
CA PHE A 343 19.06 29.98 -4.67
C PHE A 343 18.19 29.39 -3.55
N GLY A 344 18.20 30.11 -2.45
CA GLY A 344 17.40 29.71 -1.31
C GLY A 344 17.31 30.81 -0.27
N VAL A 345 16.76 30.44 0.87
CA VAL A 345 16.67 31.28 2.04
C VAL A 345 17.54 30.68 3.12
N ALA A 346 18.48 31.47 3.63
CA ALA A 346 19.16 31.17 4.88
C ALA A 346 18.38 31.80 6.03
N SER A 347 18.03 31.00 7.03
CA SER A 347 17.34 31.47 8.22
C SER A 347 18.14 31.18 9.47
N GLN A 348 18.13 32.13 10.37
CA GLN A 348 18.70 32.01 11.71
C GLN A 348 17.64 32.30 12.74
N ARG A 349 17.59 31.49 13.77
CA ARG A 349 16.79 31.74 14.96
C ARG A 349 17.76 32.08 16.09
N ASN A 350 17.76 33.32 16.52
CA ASN A 350 18.59 33.72 17.63
C ASN A 350 18.01 33.25 18.96
N THR A 351 18.72 32.35 19.63
CA THR A 351 18.38 31.88 20.97
C THR A 351 19.43 32.37 21.95
N THR A 352 19.25 33.53 22.48
CA THR A 352 20.06 34.04 23.59
C THR A 352 19.33 33.86 24.91
N GLY A 353 19.80 32.92 25.72
CA GLY A 353 19.17 32.61 27.01
C GLY A 353 17.79 31.97 26.88
N ASN A 354 16.90 32.27 27.80
CA ASN A 354 15.51 31.75 27.82
C ASN A 354 14.53 32.52 26.90
N SER A 355 14.99 33.51 26.17
CA SER A 355 14.18 34.29 25.25
C SER A 355 14.38 33.85 23.80
N ILE A 356 13.27 33.64 23.09
CA ILE A 356 13.28 33.42 21.66
C ILE A 356 13.53 34.76 20.99
N GLY A 357 14.74 34.95 20.47
CA GLY A 357 15.11 36.15 19.70
C GLY A 357 14.45 36.18 18.32
N ALA A 358 14.59 37.28 17.61
CA ALA A 358 14.06 37.48 16.27
C ALA A 358 14.62 36.44 15.30
N THR A 359 13.74 35.90 14.46
CA THR A 359 14.12 35.04 13.33
C THR A 359 14.62 35.96 12.20
N ARG A 360 15.81 35.67 11.70
CA ARG A 360 16.36 36.34 10.51
C ARG A 360 16.25 35.38 9.33
N ALA A 361 15.81 35.88 8.20
CA ALA A 361 15.74 35.12 6.98
C ALA A 361 16.06 36.04 5.80
N HIS A 362 17.06 35.67 5.01
CA HIS A 362 17.45 36.39 3.83
C HIS A 362 17.69 35.46 2.66
N GLU A 363 17.47 35.97 1.46
CA GLU A 363 17.83 35.27 0.25
C GLU A 363 19.33 35.10 0.15
N VAL A 364 19.75 33.91 -0.19
CA VAL A 364 21.14 33.51 -0.41
C VAL A 364 21.25 32.68 -1.67
N HIS A 365 22.46 32.63 -2.22
CA HIS A 365 22.77 31.67 -3.26
C HIS A 365 24.04 30.90 -2.92
N ILE A 366 24.09 29.66 -3.41
CA ILE A 366 25.25 28.79 -3.34
C ILE A 366 25.72 28.57 -4.76
N ASP A 367 26.96 28.86 -5.05
CA ASP A 367 27.60 28.49 -6.31
C ASP A 367 28.30 27.15 -6.13
N THR A 368 27.71 26.10 -6.65
CA THR A 368 28.23 24.74 -6.51
C THR A 368 29.48 24.50 -7.37
N THR A 369 29.77 25.39 -8.29
CA THR A 369 31.00 25.37 -9.12
C THR A 369 32.19 26.00 -8.42
N ASN A 370 31.95 26.77 -7.36
CA ASN A 370 33.01 27.41 -6.60
C ASN A 370 33.83 26.36 -5.82
N PRO A 371 35.17 26.38 -5.89
CA PRO A 371 36.04 25.48 -5.14
C PRO A 371 35.81 25.47 -3.62
N ARG A 372 35.28 26.56 -3.07
CA ARG A 372 34.90 26.64 -1.66
C ARG A 372 33.61 25.96 -1.31
N TYR A 373 32.84 25.53 -2.30
CA TYR A 373 31.69 24.67 -2.10
C TYR A 373 32.16 23.24 -1.84
N THR A 374 32.30 22.87 -0.59
CA THR A 374 32.87 21.61 -0.16
C THR A 374 31.97 20.92 0.86
N PRO A 375 30.72 20.61 0.53
CA PRO A 375 29.77 20.06 1.50
C PRO A 375 30.22 18.72 2.06
N LYS A 376 30.95 17.92 1.28
CA LYS A 376 31.52 16.66 1.74
C LYS A 376 32.68 16.81 2.73
N LEU A 377 33.30 17.96 2.76
CA LEU A 377 34.33 18.32 3.75
C LEU A 377 33.74 19.00 4.98
N GLY A 378 32.44 19.11 5.07
CA GLY A 378 31.75 19.66 6.22
C GLY A 378 31.51 21.16 6.21
N SER A 379 31.76 21.84 5.09
CA SER A 379 31.54 23.29 5.04
C SER A 379 30.96 23.76 3.70
N VAL A 380 30.18 24.83 3.76
CA VAL A 380 29.55 25.46 2.60
C VAL A 380 29.75 26.96 2.66
N LEU A 381 30.02 27.53 1.50
CA LEU A 381 30.05 28.96 1.30
C LEU A 381 28.78 29.41 0.59
N MET A 382 28.04 30.30 1.25
CA MET A 382 26.85 30.96 0.68
C MET A 382 27.11 32.44 0.52
N TYR A 383 26.40 33.10 -0.37
CA TYR A 383 26.44 34.52 -0.58
C TYR A 383 25.09 35.15 -0.29
N SER A 384 25.06 36.24 0.45
CA SER A 384 23.84 36.98 0.80
C SER A 384 23.93 38.41 0.35
N GLU A 385 22.81 39.04 0.02
CA GLU A 385 22.74 40.49 -0.17
C GLU A 385 22.83 41.26 1.16
N SER A 386 22.40 40.61 2.23
CA SER A 386 22.36 41.20 3.56
C SER A 386 23.50 40.70 4.42
N GLY A 387 24.13 41.64 5.13
CA GLY A 387 25.11 41.33 6.14
C GLY A 387 24.54 41.00 7.53
N ASP A 388 23.25 40.81 7.68
CA ASP A 388 22.54 40.70 8.95
C ASP A 388 22.47 39.29 9.49
N PHE A 389 23.54 38.55 9.47
CA PHE A 389 23.67 37.25 10.09
C PHE A 389 24.62 37.30 11.29
N ASP A 390 24.30 36.56 12.33
CA ASP A 390 25.13 36.50 13.52
C ASP A 390 26.05 35.27 13.48
N ASP A 391 27.33 35.50 13.73
CA ASP A 391 28.33 34.43 13.82
C ASP A 391 28.03 33.47 14.99
N GLY A 392 28.35 32.22 14.80
CA GLY A 392 28.14 31.17 15.81
C GLY A 392 26.71 30.69 15.95
N GLN A 393 25.77 31.21 15.18
CA GLN A 393 24.35 30.83 15.28
C GLN A 393 23.99 29.72 14.33
N PRO A 394 23.03 28.83 14.75
CA PRO A 394 22.45 27.83 13.87
C PRO A 394 21.80 28.47 12.65
N THR A 395 22.18 28.00 11.48
CA THR A 395 21.74 28.51 10.19
C THR A 395 21.15 27.38 9.38
N ARG A 396 19.95 27.58 8.82
CA ARG A 396 19.26 26.62 7.97
C ARG A 396 19.17 27.20 6.56
N PHE A 397 19.54 26.38 5.58
CA PHE A 397 19.31 26.67 4.18
C PHE A 397 18.09 25.92 3.66
N THR A 398 17.21 26.62 2.95
CA THR A 398 16.05 26.06 2.26
C THR A 398 16.08 26.49 0.81
N PRO A 399 16.17 25.57 -0.16
CA PRO A 399 16.25 25.91 -1.57
C PRO A 399 14.94 26.49 -2.10
N ILE A 400 15.05 27.45 -3.05
CA ILE A 400 13.90 28.06 -3.73
C ILE A 400 13.97 27.84 -5.23
N GLY A 401 15.17 27.93 -5.83
CA GLY A 401 15.34 27.88 -7.28
C GLY A 401 16.75 27.50 -7.71
N MET A 402 16.94 27.36 -9.00
CA MET A 402 18.22 27.03 -9.61
C MET A 402 18.54 27.99 -10.77
N GLY A 403 19.84 28.18 -11.07
CA GLY A 403 20.29 28.77 -12.32
C GLY A 403 20.09 27.82 -13.50
N ALA A 404 20.27 28.30 -14.70
CA ALA A 404 19.88 27.67 -15.95
C ALA A 404 20.83 26.55 -16.44
N ASP A 405 21.29 25.69 -15.57
CA ASP A 405 22.14 24.57 -15.98
C ASP A 405 21.34 23.29 -16.13
N ASP A 406 21.60 22.56 -17.20
CA ASP A 406 21.04 21.24 -17.41
C ASP A 406 21.74 20.19 -16.54
N TRP A 407 21.02 19.57 -15.67
CA TRP A 407 21.55 18.61 -14.72
C TRP A 407 22.18 17.38 -15.38
N HIS A 408 21.71 16.94 -16.52
CA HIS A 408 22.23 15.78 -17.24
C HIS A 408 23.63 16.01 -17.83
N GLN A 409 24.06 17.25 -17.92
CA GLN A 409 25.43 17.62 -18.29
C GLN A 409 26.35 17.74 -17.08
N TRP A 410 25.81 17.58 -15.88
CA TRP A 410 26.59 17.72 -14.68
C TRP A 410 27.53 16.57 -14.47
N GLU A 411 28.73 16.91 -14.06
CA GLU A 411 29.70 15.96 -13.56
C GLU A 411 29.45 15.68 -12.09
N LEU A 412 29.91 14.51 -11.64
CA LEU A 412 29.91 14.25 -10.20
C LEU A 412 30.82 15.24 -9.48
N PRO A 413 30.46 15.65 -8.25
CA PRO A 413 31.35 16.48 -7.45
C PRO A 413 32.73 15.84 -7.31
N GLU A 414 33.78 16.61 -7.47
CA GLU A 414 35.12 16.16 -7.17
C GLU A 414 35.30 16.01 -5.66
N TYR A 415 35.76 14.84 -5.27
CA TYR A 415 36.05 14.55 -3.88
C TYR A 415 37.53 14.82 -3.58
N SER A 416 37.79 15.48 -2.48
CA SER A 416 39.16 15.72 -2.04
C SER A 416 39.86 14.38 -1.70
N GLY A 417 41.06 14.15 -2.26
CA GLY A 417 41.77 12.89 -2.17
C GLY A 417 42.27 12.47 -0.78
N HIS A 418 42.13 13.31 0.25
CA HIS A 418 42.49 12.97 1.63
C HIS A 418 41.28 12.60 2.51
N LEU A 419 40.07 12.64 1.96
CA LEU A 419 38.87 12.10 2.60
C LEU A 419 38.37 10.94 1.77
N THR A 420 38.63 9.73 2.23
CA THR A 420 37.99 8.51 1.72
C THR A 420 36.55 8.50 2.20
N LEU A 421 35.69 9.16 1.49
CA LEU A 421 34.26 9.03 1.69
C LEU A 421 33.81 7.72 1.05
N ASN A 422 33.49 6.76 1.88
CA ASN A 422 32.92 5.50 1.42
C ASN A 422 31.45 5.75 1.04
N MET A 423 31.25 6.42 -0.10
CA MET A 423 29.90 6.70 -0.59
C MET A 423 29.48 5.65 -1.57
N ASN A 424 28.32 5.08 -1.30
CA ASN A 424 27.61 4.22 -2.23
C ASN A 424 26.98 5.10 -3.33
N LEU A 425 27.78 5.46 -4.32
CA LEU A 425 27.31 6.26 -5.44
C LEU A 425 26.33 5.46 -6.28
N ALA A 426 25.21 6.08 -6.66
CA ALA A 426 24.28 5.49 -7.59
C ALA A 426 24.94 5.32 -8.96
N PRO A 427 24.77 4.16 -9.63
CA PRO A 427 25.38 3.90 -10.91
C PRO A 427 24.79 4.80 -12.01
N ALA A 428 25.55 5.03 -13.07
CA ALA A 428 25.08 5.70 -14.26
C ALA A 428 24.03 4.87 -14.98
N VAL A 429 23.03 5.54 -15.53
CA VAL A 429 21.97 4.92 -16.34
C VAL A 429 22.00 5.46 -17.77
N ALA A 430 21.72 4.59 -18.72
CA ALA A 430 21.65 4.92 -20.13
C ALA A 430 20.64 4.01 -20.83
N PRO A 431 20.06 4.43 -21.99
CA PRO A 431 19.22 3.56 -22.78
C PRO A 431 20.02 2.34 -23.28
N ALA A 432 19.46 1.14 -23.11
CA ALA A 432 20.11 -0.11 -23.52
C ALA A 432 19.96 -0.40 -25.02
N PHE A 433 18.94 0.15 -25.67
CA PHE A 433 18.61 -0.15 -27.06
C PHE A 433 18.62 1.08 -27.95
N PRO A 434 19.01 0.92 -29.21
CA PRO A 434 18.91 1.99 -30.22
C PRO A 434 17.45 2.45 -30.36
N GLY A 435 17.22 3.74 -30.40
CA GLY A 435 15.88 4.32 -30.54
C GLY A 435 15.10 4.45 -29.26
N GLU A 436 15.59 3.90 -28.15
CA GLU A 436 15.05 4.16 -26.83
C GLU A 436 15.76 5.38 -26.20
N ARG A 437 15.00 6.17 -25.48
CA ARG A 437 15.47 7.37 -24.78
C ARG A 437 14.98 7.38 -23.36
N ILE A 438 15.77 7.96 -22.48
CA ILE A 438 15.38 8.14 -21.08
C ILE A 438 14.25 9.17 -21.01
N LEU A 439 13.18 8.83 -20.28
CA LEU A 439 12.10 9.73 -19.97
C LEU A 439 12.39 10.40 -18.63
N PHE A 440 12.36 11.73 -18.62
CA PHE A 440 12.57 12.54 -17.44
C PHE A 440 11.26 13.15 -16.96
N PHE A 441 11.13 13.26 -15.66
CA PHE A 441 10.10 14.08 -15.01
C PHE A 441 10.70 15.46 -14.76
N ARG A 442 10.22 16.46 -15.47
CA ARG A 442 10.79 17.81 -15.46
C ARG A 442 9.98 18.76 -14.59
N SER A 443 10.68 19.47 -13.73
CA SER A 443 10.16 20.63 -13.02
C SER A 443 10.80 21.89 -13.57
N VAL A 444 9.99 22.88 -13.90
CA VAL A 444 10.48 24.20 -14.28
C VAL A 444 10.60 25.03 -12.99
N VAL A 445 11.79 25.46 -12.71
CA VAL A 445 12.11 26.20 -11.49
C VAL A 445 12.34 27.66 -11.83
N PRO A 446 11.57 28.60 -11.26
CA PRO A 446 11.82 30.01 -11.49
C PRO A 446 13.19 30.40 -10.92
N SER A 447 13.95 31.14 -11.68
CA SER A 447 15.21 31.67 -11.17
C SER A 447 14.98 32.86 -10.25
N ALA A 448 15.67 32.88 -9.13
CA ALA A 448 15.78 34.07 -8.31
C ALA A 448 17.00 34.92 -8.76
N GLY A 449 16.96 36.21 -8.55
CA GLY A 449 18.14 37.04 -8.67
C GLY A 449 18.59 37.42 -10.07
N GLY A 450 17.83 37.21 -11.12
CA GLY A 450 18.16 37.66 -12.49
C GLY A 450 18.87 36.63 -13.36
N TYR A 451 19.05 35.42 -12.88
CA TYR A 451 19.42 34.26 -13.68
C TYR A 451 18.16 33.68 -14.36
N GLY A 452 18.23 33.32 -15.62
CA GLY A 452 17.07 32.82 -16.36
C GLY A 452 16.31 31.69 -15.66
N SER A 453 15.19 31.22 -16.24
CA SER A 453 14.47 30.05 -15.73
C SER A 453 15.34 28.80 -15.87
N GLY A 454 15.42 28.02 -14.82
CA GLY A 454 16.06 26.72 -14.80
C GLY A 454 15.03 25.58 -14.84
N HIS A 455 15.52 24.38 -15.06
CA HIS A 455 14.71 23.17 -14.91
C HIS A 455 15.52 22.10 -14.18
N ILE A 456 14.80 21.19 -13.51
CA ILE A 456 15.39 20.02 -12.87
C ILE A 456 14.64 18.80 -13.34
N ASP A 457 15.37 17.86 -13.90
CA ASP A 457 14.85 16.57 -14.33
C ASP A 457 15.17 15.51 -13.28
N CYS A 458 14.22 14.67 -12.94
CA CYS A 458 14.43 13.49 -12.14
C CYS A 458 14.04 12.23 -12.94
N LEU A 459 14.65 11.12 -12.59
CA LEU A 459 14.38 9.83 -13.24
C LEU A 459 13.04 9.25 -12.82
N ILE A 460 12.70 9.37 -11.53
CA ILE A 460 11.43 8.98 -10.94
C ILE A 460 10.98 10.03 -9.93
N PRO A 461 9.67 10.24 -9.76
CA PRO A 461 9.14 11.18 -8.77
C PRO A 461 9.41 10.72 -7.34
N GLN A 462 9.33 11.64 -6.38
CA GLN A 462 9.54 11.35 -4.96
C GLN A 462 8.49 10.37 -4.42
N GLU A 463 7.25 10.47 -4.86
CA GLU A 463 6.18 9.56 -4.47
C GLU A 463 6.45 8.13 -4.92
N TRP A 464 7.11 7.95 -6.06
CA TRP A 464 7.54 6.64 -6.54
C TRP A 464 8.71 6.08 -5.71
N VAL A 465 9.63 6.92 -5.29
CA VAL A 465 10.70 6.51 -4.38
C VAL A 465 10.12 5.98 -3.07
N GLN A 466 9.18 6.70 -2.49
CA GLN A 466 8.49 6.27 -1.27
C GLN A 466 7.71 4.97 -1.48
N HIS A 467 7.02 4.85 -2.60
CA HIS A 467 6.26 3.66 -2.94
C HIS A 467 7.14 2.42 -3.11
N PHE A 468 8.25 2.53 -3.84
CA PHE A 468 9.18 1.42 -4.02
C PHE A 468 9.86 1.00 -2.72
N TYR A 469 10.13 1.96 -1.85
CA TYR A 469 10.67 1.64 -0.54
C TYR A 469 9.68 0.90 0.35
N GLN A 470 8.42 1.26 0.31
CA GLN A 470 7.36 0.61 1.11
C GLN A 470 6.91 -0.70 0.50
N GLU A 471 6.82 -0.77 -0.82
CA GLU A 471 6.30 -1.90 -1.57
C GLU A 471 7.35 -2.39 -2.58
N ALA A 472 8.37 -3.06 -2.05
CA ALA A 472 9.44 -3.61 -2.86
C ALA A 472 8.90 -4.62 -3.89
N ALA A 473 9.29 -4.45 -5.15
CA ALA A 473 8.99 -5.43 -6.18
C ALA A 473 9.77 -6.73 -5.92
N PRO A 474 9.20 -7.89 -6.26
CA PRO A 474 9.93 -9.13 -6.19
C PRO A 474 11.13 -9.09 -7.14
N SER A 475 12.21 -9.77 -6.77
CA SER A 475 13.40 -9.86 -7.62
C SER A 475 13.04 -10.57 -8.93
N GLN A 476 13.15 -9.87 -10.03
CA GLN A 476 12.89 -10.39 -11.38
C GLN A 476 13.97 -9.93 -12.35
N SER A 477 14.26 -10.75 -13.35
CA SER A 477 15.13 -10.38 -14.47
C SER A 477 14.40 -9.56 -15.54
N ALA A 478 13.07 -9.47 -15.46
CA ALA A 478 12.22 -8.77 -16.41
C ALA A 478 12.15 -7.27 -16.13
N VAL A 479 11.74 -6.52 -17.13
CA VAL A 479 11.49 -5.08 -17.09
C VAL A 479 9.98 -4.84 -16.96
N ALA A 480 9.57 -3.83 -16.22
CA ALA A 480 8.16 -3.48 -16.10
C ALA A 480 7.69 -2.71 -17.34
N LEU A 481 6.69 -3.24 -18.03
CA LEU A 481 5.96 -2.48 -19.05
C LEU A 481 4.93 -1.61 -18.34
N ILE A 482 5.03 -0.31 -18.53
CA ILE A 482 4.11 0.67 -17.96
C ILE A 482 3.45 1.46 -19.10
N ARG A 483 2.26 1.95 -18.85
CA ARG A 483 1.52 2.79 -19.79
C ARG A 483 1.10 4.07 -19.14
N TYR A 484 1.23 5.15 -19.88
CA TYR A 484 0.68 6.44 -19.50
C TYR A 484 -0.75 6.52 -19.97
N VAL A 485 -1.68 6.71 -19.05
CA VAL A 485 -3.12 6.60 -19.28
C VAL A 485 -3.78 7.94 -19.03
N ASN A 486 -4.70 8.31 -19.92
CA ASN A 486 -5.61 9.43 -19.66
C ASN A 486 -6.81 8.90 -18.85
N PRO A 487 -7.02 9.35 -17.59
CA PRO A 487 -8.08 8.85 -16.75
C PRO A 487 -9.49 9.19 -17.25
N ASP A 488 -9.65 10.28 -18.00
CA ASP A 488 -10.95 10.71 -18.53
C ASP A 488 -11.45 9.79 -19.65
N THR A 489 -10.54 9.30 -20.48
CA THR A 489 -10.87 8.44 -21.62
C THR A 489 -10.50 6.98 -21.42
N GLY A 490 -9.70 6.68 -20.42
CA GLY A 490 -9.13 5.34 -20.17
C GLY A 490 -8.17 4.86 -21.27
N ARG A 491 -7.80 5.72 -22.20
CA ARG A 491 -6.91 5.37 -23.32
C ARG A 491 -5.45 5.50 -22.93
N ASN A 492 -4.66 4.54 -23.40
CA ASN A 492 -3.21 4.60 -23.32
C ASN A 492 -2.68 5.66 -24.30
N ILE A 493 -1.87 6.56 -23.79
CA ILE A 493 -1.22 7.61 -24.60
C ILE A 493 0.06 7.08 -25.21
N PHE A 494 0.89 6.47 -24.38
CA PHE A 494 2.12 5.79 -24.79
C PHE A 494 2.49 4.69 -23.80
N GLU A 495 3.40 3.83 -24.22
CA GLU A 495 4.00 2.80 -23.37
C GLU A 495 5.47 3.08 -23.11
N ALA A 496 5.97 2.61 -22.00
CA ALA A 496 7.35 2.79 -21.59
C ALA A 496 7.86 1.56 -20.82
N LYS A 497 9.18 1.44 -20.71
CA LYS A 497 9.82 0.44 -19.85
C LYS A 497 10.30 1.10 -18.57
N LEU A 498 9.89 0.57 -17.44
CA LEU A 498 10.45 0.91 -16.15
C LEU A 498 11.51 -0.14 -15.81
N HIS A 499 12.77 0.28 -15.82
CA HIS A 499 13.91 -0.59 -15.54
C HIS A 499 14.06 -0.83 -14.04
N ARG A 500 14.67 -1.94 -13.69
CA ARG A 500 14.89 -2.33 -12.28
C ARG A 500 15.74 -1.32 -11.53
N GLU A 501 16.61 -0.64 -12.21
CA GLU A 501 17.48 0.42 -11.69
C GLU A 501 16.71 1.70 -11.31
N GLY A 502 15.42 1.79 -11.68
CA GLY A 502 14.55 2.92 -11.33
C GLY A 502 14.61 4.08 -12.30
N PHE A 503 14.66 3.81 -13.58
CA PHE A 503 14.52 4.80 -14.65
C PHE A 503 13.59 4.29 -15.76
N ILE A 504 13.07 5.20 -16.55
CA ILE A 504 12.09 4.92 -17.59
C ILE A 504 12.70 5.21 -18.95
N THR A 505 12.48 4.30 -19.90
CA THR A 505 12.83 4.50 -21.32
C THR A 505 11.59 4.44 -22.19
N VAL A 506 11.58 5.25 -23.25
CA VAL A 506 10.53 5.31 -24.26
C VAL A 506 11.14 5.21 -25.65
N ALA A 507 10.39 4.66 -26.59
CA ALA A 507 10.76 4.71 -28.00
C ALA A 507 10.23 6.03 -28.58
N ASN A 508 11.11 6.94 -28.88
CA ASN A 508 10.76 8.24 -29.45
C ASN A 508 11.39 8.40 -30.83
N SER A 509 10.57 8.64 -31.84
CA SER A 509 11.03 8.89 -33.21
C SER A 509 11.31 10.36 -33.51
N GLY A 510 11.02 11.27 -32.59
CA GLY A 510 11.16 12.71 -32.77
C GLY A 510 12.11 13.37 -31.76
N ASN A 511 12.49 14.61 -32.06
CA ASN A 511 13.37 15.41 -31.21
C ASN A 511 12.61 16.36 -30.26
N ASN A 512 11.30 16.27 -30.22
CA ASN A 512 10.49 17.18 -29.42
C ASN A 512 10.21 16.62 -28.03
N PRO A 513 10.03 17.50 -27.05
CA PRO A 513 9.56 17.10 -25.74
C PRO A 513 8.21 16.38 -25.84
N ILE A 514 7.98 15.47 -24.92
CA ILE A 514 6.69 14.80 -24.81
C ILE A 514 5.72 15.76 -24.17
N VAL A 515 4.65 16.08 -24.88
CA VAL A 515 3.54 16.84 -24.33
C VAL A 515 2.45 15.86 -23.94
N VAL A 516 2.20 15.73 -22.65
CA VAL A 516 1.18 14.83 -22.08
C VAL A 516 0.14 15.63 -21.31
N PRO A 517 -1.12 15.14 -21.24
CA PRO A 517 -2.11 15.77 -20.39
C PRO A 517 -1.67 15.74 -18.92
N PRO A 518 -1.82 16.82 -18.16
CA PRO A 518 -1.38 16.90 -16.75
C PRO A 518 -2.20 16.00 -15.82
N ASN A 519 -3.33 15.51 -16.25
CA ASN A 519 -4.19 14.60 -15.51
C ASN A 519 -3.92 13.11 -15.81
N GLY A 520 -2.94 12.79 -16.64
CA GLY A 520 -2.53 11.42 -16.93
C GLY A 520 -1.72 10.79 -15.79
N TYR A 521 -1.72 9.49 -15.71
CA TYR A 521 -0.95 8.72 -14.74
C TYR A 521 -0.33 7.48 -15.37
N PHE A 522 0.75 6.97 -14.74
CA PHE A 522 1.38 5.72 -15.15
C PHE A 522 0.70 4.53 -14.49
N ARG A 523 0.49 3.48 -15.26
CA ARG A 523 -0.07 2.22 -14.81
C ARG A 523 0.87 1.07 -15.19
N PHE A 524 1.10 0.17 -14.25
CA PHE A 524 1.82 -1.06 -14.53
C PHE A 524 0.93 -2.02 -15.34
N GLU A 525 1.48 -2.60 -16.41
CA GLU A 525 0.78 -3.58 -17.25
C GLU A 525 1.26 -4.99 -17.03
N ALA A 526 2.53 -5.23 -17.26
CA ALA A 526 3.11 -6.57 -17.17
C ALA A 526 4.63 -6.53 -17.02
N TRP A 527 5.20 -7.63 -16.58
CA TRP A 527 6.62 -7.87 -16.68
C TRP A 527 6.95 -8.38 -18.09
N VAL A 528 7.87 -7.71 -18.77
CA VAL A 528 8.28 -8.06 -20.14
C VAL A 528 9.79 -8.30 -20.18
N ASN A 529 10.23 -8.99 -21.24
CA ASN A 529 11.65 -9.13 -21.49
C ASN A 529 12.27 -7.76 -21.81
N GLN A 530 13.52 -7.57 -21.42
CA GLN A 530 14.27 -6.35 -21.75
C GLN A 530 14.33 -6.05 -23.27
N PHE A 531 14.17 -7.05 -24.11
CA PHE A 531 14.16 -6.92 -25.59
C PHE A 531 12.78 -6.58 -26.16
N TYR A 532 11.76 -6.41 -25.31
CA TYR A 532 10.43 -6.00 -25.76
C TYR A 532 10.52 -4.71 -26.57
N THR A 533 9.91 -4.70 -27.76
CA THR A 533 9.91 -3.53 -28.64
C THR A 533 8.76 -2.60 -28.25
N LEU A 534 9.09 -1.41 -27.78
CA LEU A 534 8.10 -0.39 -27.46
C LEU A 534 7.49 0.19 -28.74
N THR A 535 6.22 0.51 -28.69
CA THR A 535 5.56 1.28 -29.74
C THR A 535 6.13 2.70 -29.74
N PRO A 536 6.65 3.21 -30.88
CA PRO A 536 7.19 4.56 -30.95
C PRO A 536 6.15 5.60 -30.56
N MET A 537 6.55 6.56 -29.75
CA MET A 537 5.72 7.71 -29.46
C MET A 537 5.59 8.56 -30.72
N GLY A 538 4.37 8.83 -31.13
CA GLY A 538 4.11 9.81 -32.17
C GLY A 538 4.59 11.19 -31.70
N THR A 539 5.24 11.93 -32.56
CA THR A 539 5.55 13.35 -32.35
C THR A 539 4.24 14.07 -32.00
N GLY A 540 4.09 14.38 -30.71
CA GLY A 540 2.86 14.82 -30.08
C GLY A 540 2.05 15.83 -30.85
N GLN A 541 1.15 15.34 -31.57
CA GLN A 541 -0.16 15.91 -31.81
C GLN A 541 -1.07 14.72 -32.06
N GLY A 542 -1.90 14.40 -31.10
CA GLY A 542 -3.05 13.59 -31.37
C GLY A 542 -3.84 14.22 -32.48
N ARG A 543 -3.55 13.88 -33.71
CA ARG A 543 -4.49 14.11 -34.80
C ARG A 543 -5.73 13.34 -34.40
N ARG A 544 -6.75 14.07 -33.99
CA ARG A 544 -8.13 13.63 -34.07
C ARG A 544 -8.30 13.07 -35.48
N ARG A 545 -8.30 11.77 -35.64
CA ARG A 545 -9.06 11.16 -36.71
C ARG A 545 -10.52 11.32 -36.31
N VAL A 546 -11.13 12.35 -36.89
CA VAL A 546 -12.56 12.39 -37.06
C VAL A 546 -12.89 11.25 -38.03
N GLN A 547 -13.56 10.25 -37.55
CA GLN A 547 -14.53 9.45 -38.28
C GLN A 547 -15.79 9.40 -37.47
#